data_4471d41bc48693ed68542df8be2e5d3b
#
_entry.id   4471d41bc48693ed68542df8be2e5d3b
#
_cell.length_a   1.000
_cell.length_b   1.000
_cell.length_c   1.000
_cell.angle_alpha   90.00
_cell.angle_beta   90.00
_cell.angle_gamma   90.00
#
_symmetry.space_group_name_H-M   'P 1'
#
loop_
_entity.id
_entity.type
_entity.pdbx_description
1 polymer ?
#
loop_
_entity_poly.entity_id
_entity_poly.type
_entity_poly.pdbx_seq_one_letter_code
_entity_poly.pdbx_strand_id
1 'polypeptide(L)'
;MKLKLRRNLTTILFLLCTTTVFAEYRAYELEVFDRIVNTSRKVITSFSPSDFIQVNGGPQRIGIIIRASWICYGDTSLYKKVCPIPKAVNPRFQEGDHVQIVLKKHLTDQWLGVIENSFFRPGLRSNVYGVRFAERGNLYTRYYESNLKKAP
;
A
#
# COMPACT_ATOMS: atom_id res chain seq x y z
N MET A 1 22.07 -73.30 4.66
CA MET A 1 21.03 -72.27 4.29
C MET A 1 21.51 -70.91 4.74
N LYS A 2 21.96 -70.04 3.80
CA LYS A 2 22.40 -68.68 4.12
C LYS A 2 21.37 -67.67 3.63
N LEU A 3 20.67 -67.06 4.57
CA LEU A 3 19.70 -65.99 4.27
C LEU A 3 20.49 -64.69 3.96
N LYS A 4 20.46 -64.24 2.72
CA LYS A 4 20.96 -62.92 2.32
C LYS A 4 19.87 -61.85 2.63
N LEU A 5 20.09 -61.12 3.71
CA LEU A 5 19.26 -59.97 4.05
C LEU A 5 19.71 -58.78 3.14
N ARG A 6 18.92 -58.50 2.09
CA ARG A 6 19.11 -57.29 1.27
C ARG A 6 18.53 -56.13 2.07
N ARG A 7 19.38 -55.30 2.62
CA ARG A 7 19.02 -53.98 3.13
C ARG A 7 18.79 -53.03 1.96
N ASN A 8 17.52 -52.82 1.65
CA ASN A 8 17.11 -51.69 0.79
C ASN A 8 17.21 -50.42 1.62
N LEU A 9 18.30 -49.67 1.40
CA LEU A 9 18.47 -48.32 1.94
C LEU A 9 17.71 -47.37 1.03
N THR A 10 16.43 -47.17 1.36
CA THR A 10 15.63 -46.11 0.70
C THR A 10 16.10 -44.76 1.24
N THR A 11 16.99 -44.13 0.51
CA THR A 11 17.41 -42.75 0.79
C THR A 11 16.22 -41.84 0.51
N ILE A 12 15.50 -41.47 1.57
CA ILE A 12 14.48 -40.44 1.50
C ILE A 12 15.24 -39.13 1.40
N LEU A 13 15.37 -38.63 0.18
CA LEU A 13 15.86 -37.30 -0.11
C LEU A 13 14.75 -36.32 0.26
N PHE A 14 14.74 -35.83 1.51
CA PHE A 14 13.92 -34.69 1.89
C PHE A 14 14.45 -33.47 1.12
N LEU A 15 13.81 -33.16 -0.01
CA LEU A 15 13.91 -31.85 -0.62
C LEU A 15 13.32 -30.86 0.38
N LEU A 16 14.17 -30.27 1.21
CA LEU A 16 13.82 -29.07 1.96
C LEU A 16 13.62 -27.93 0.95
N CYS A 17 12.40 -27.84 0.43
CA CYS A 17 11.94 -26.69 -0.31
C CYS A 17 11.90 -25.53 0.70
N THR A 18 13.00 -24.81 0.83
CA THR A 18 13.05 -23.54 1.57
C THR A 18 12.22 -22.55 0.78
N THR A 19 10.90 -22.56 1.03
CA THR A 19 10.05 -21.47 0.59
C THR A 19 10.51 -20.23 1.36
N THR A 20 11.26 -19.36 0.70
CA THR A 20 11.53 -18.03 1.22
C THR A 20 10.17 -17.33 1.35
N VAL A 21 9.66 -17.31 2.58
CA VAL A 21 8.45 -16.58 2.89
C VAL A 21 8.81 -15.10 2.79
N PHE A 22 8.47 -14.48 1.67
CA PHE A 22 8.56 -13.04 1.56
C PHE A 22 7.52 -12.45 2.51
N ALA A 23 7.99 -11.90 3.61
CA ALA A 23 7.12 -11.21 4.52
C ALA A 23 6.73 -9.84 3.94
N GLU A 24 5.46 -9.54 4.09
CA GLU A 24 4.90 -8.24 3.77
C GLU A 24 5.11 -7.32 4.98
N TYR A 25 5.68 -6.14 4.77
CA TYR A 25 5.78 -5.10 5.79
C TYR A 25 5.41 -3.74 5.23
N ARG A 26 4.99 -2.85 6.10
CA ARG A 26 4.57 -1.52 5.70
C ARG A 26 5.70 -0.51 5.90
N ALA A 27 5.93 0.31 4.89
CA ALA A 27 6.80 1.47 4.96
C ALA A 27 5.98 2.76 5.05
N TYR A 28 6.56 3.78 5.66
CA TYR A 28 5.91 5.06 5.91
C TYR A 28 6.84 6.22 5.52
N GLU A 29 6.27 7.25 4.91
CA GLU A 29 6.84 8.59 4.85
C GLU A 29 6.20 9.40 5.96
N LEU A 30 7.01 9.80 6.93
CA LEU A 30 6.60 10.57 8.09
C LEU A 30 7.17 11.98 8.00
N GLU A 31 6.37 12.97 8.34
CA GLU A 31 6.87 14.26 8.75
C GLU A 31 6.95 14.26 10.27
N VAL A 32 8.15 14.43 10.77
CA VAL A 32 8.50 14.27 12.19
C VAL A 32 8.79 15.64 12.78
N PHE A 33 8.08 15.98 13.85
CA PHE A 33 8.27 17.19 14.63
C PHE A 33 8.97 16.87 15.95
N ASP A 34 10.16 17.37 16.16
CA ASP A 34 10.81 17.31 17.46
C ASP A 34 10.46 18.59 18.24
N ARG A 35 9.68 18.43 19.30
CA ARG A 35 9.14 19.54 20.10
C ARG A 35 10.20 20.19 20.99
N ILE A 36 11.30 19.49 21.28
CA ILE A 36 12.36 20.00 22.14
C ILE A 36 13.25 20.98 21.35
N VAL A 37 13.65 20.55 20.14
CA VAL A 37 14.52 21.37 19.31
C VAL A 37 13.75 22.20 18.28
N ASN A 38 12.41 22.10 18.29
CA ASN A 38 11.49 22.84 17.42
C ASN A 38 11.85 22.72 15.91
N THR A 39 12.11 21.48 15.48
CA THR A 39 12.47 21.18 14.08
C THR A 39 11.53 20.18 13.48
N SER A 40 11.38 20.26 12.16
CA SER A 40 10.61 19.31 11.36
C SER A 40 11.52 18.68 10.31
N ARG A 41 11.34 17.36 10.08
CA ARG A 41 12.07 16.63 9.01
C ARG A 41 11.20 15.51 8.43
N LYS A 42 11.48 15.18 7.17
CA LYS A 42 10.90 14.00 6.54
C LYS A 42 11.76 12.77 6.82
N VAL A 43 11.10 11.66 7.17
CA VAL A 43 11.73 10.38 7.44
C VAL A 43 10.99 9.27 6.72
N ILE A 44 11.72 8.36 6.10
CA ILE A 44 11.17 7.14 5.52
C ILE A 44 11.59 5.97 6.41
N THR A 45 10.62 5.19 6.87
CA THR A 45 10.87 4.12 7.85
C THR A 45 9.94 2.94 7.67
N SER A 46 10.37 1.76 8.12
CA SER A 46 9.53 0.57 8.27
C SER A 46 8.96 0.42 9.69
N PHE A 47 9.40 1.24 10.64
CA PHE A 47 8.76 1.26 11.94
C PHE A 47 7.32 1.74 11.84
N SER A 48 6.41 1.13 12.60
CA SER A 48 5.08 1.69 12.74
C SER A 48 5.18 3.11 13.33
N PRO A 49 4.20 4.00 13.05
CA PRO A 49 4.20 5.35 13.62
C PRO A 49 4.35 5.38 15.14
N SER A 50 3.70 4.46 15.84
CA SER A 50 3.79 4.31 17.30
C SER A 50 5.19 3.91 17.75
N ASP A 51 5.77 2.89 17.11
CA ASP A 51 7.11 2.41 17.45
C ASP A 51 8.16 3.48 17.16
N PHE A 52 7.99 4.20 16.03
CA PHE A 52 8.88 5.31 15.70
C PHE A 52 8.89 6.39 16.77
N ILE A 53 7.72 6.76 17.30
CA ILE A 53 7.59 7.72 18.39
C ILE A 53 8.33 7.19 19.64
N GLN A 54 8.08 5.95 20.02
CA GLN A 54 8.67 5.36 21.23
C GLN A 54 10.20 5.32 21.19
N VAL A 55 10.79 4.85 20.08
CA VAL A 55 12.26 4.73 19.96
C VAL A 55 12.96 6.09 19.82
N ASN A 56 12.22 7.17 19.51
CA ASN A 56 12.79 8.52 19.34
C ASN A 56 12.51 9.47 20.53
N GLY A 57 12.06 8.96 21.66
CA GLY A 57 11.91 9.75 22.88
C GLY A 57 10.47 9.97 23.34
N GLY A 58 9.53 9.24 22.74
CA GLY A 58 8.13 9.20 23.18
C GLY A 58 7.27 10.36 22.66
N PRO A 59 5.95 10.31 22.95
CA PRO A 59 4.98 11.26 22.41
C PRO A 59 5.11 12.68 22.99
N GLN A 60 5.80 12.84 24.11
CA GLN A 60 6.05 14.16 24.67
C GLN A 60 7.07 14.96 23.84
N ARG A 61 8.00 14.25 23.20
CA ARG A 61 9.03 14.83 22.35
C ARG A 61 8.66 14.82 20.89
N ILE A 62 8.16 13.71 20.36
CA ILE A 62 7.96 13.49 18.93
C ILE A 62 6.49 13.56 18.55
N GLY A 63 6.18 14.46 17.64
CA GLY A 63 4.94 14.48 16.89
C GLY A 63 5.17 13.96 15.46
N ILE A 64 4.18 13.30 14.87
CA ILE A 64 4.29 12.82 13.49
C ILE A 64 3.02 13.11 12.70
N ILE A 65 3.22 13.31 11.38
CA ILE A 65 2.16 13.27 10.38
C ILE A 65 2.54 12.20 9.36
N ILE A 66 1.64 11.25 9.09
CA ILE A 66 1.83 10.24 8.05
C ILE A 66 1.51 10.89 6.71
N ARG A 67 2.53 11.08 5.87
CA ARG A 67 2.38 11.66 4.52
C ARG A 67 2.02 10.60 3.50
N ALA A 68 2.65 9.43 3.58
CA ALA A 68 2.36 8.28 2.73
C ALA A 68 2.64 6.97 3.45
N SER A 69 2.03 5.88 2.99
CA SER A 69 2.40 4.52 3.38
C SER A 69 2.26 3.59 2.20
N TRP A 70 3.12 2.57 2.12
CA TRP A 70 3.10 1.56 1.07
C TRP A 70 3.59 0.22 1.59
N ILE A 71 3.32 -0.84 0.81
CA ILE A 71 3.71 -2.19 1.18
C ILE A 71 5.03 -2.53 0.50
N CYS A 72 5.94 -3.08 1.27
CA CYS A 72 7.19 -3.67 0.85
C CYS A 72 7.12 -5.19 1.01
N TYR A 73 7.85 -5.89 0.15
CA TYR A 73 8.03 -7.34 0.22
C TYR A 73 9.53 -7.63 0.37
N GLY A 74 9.88 -8.51 1.28
CA GLY A 74 11.27 -8.87 1.49
C GLY A 74 11.50 -9.69 2.75
N ASP A 75 12.76 -9.95 3.04
CA ASP A 75 13.16 -10.63 4.25
C ASP A 75 12.93 -9.72 5.46
N THR A 76 12.15 -10.21 6.42
CA THR A 76 11.83 -9.51 7.67
C THR A 76 13.06 -9.30 8.57
N SER A 77 14.14 -10.05 8.37
CA SER A 77 15.40 -9.85 9.09
C SER A 77 16.07 -8.51 8.74
N LEU A 78 15.62 -7.86 7.67
CA LEU A 78 16.14 -6.60 7.14
C LEU A 78 15.22 -5.40 7.38
N TYR A 79 14.54 -5.33 8.51
CA TYR A 79 13.65 -4.21 8.89
C TYR A 79 14.24 -2.80 8.73
N LYS A 80 15.53 -2.69 8.47
CA LYS A 80 16.21 -1.40 8.24
C LYS A 80 16.15 -0.95 6.79
N LYS A 81 15.81 -1.83 5.85
CA LYS A 81 15.84 -1.53 4.42
C LYS A 81 14.44 -1.28 3.89
N VAL A 82 14.08 -0.02 3.86
CA VAL A 82 12.80 0.40 3.29
C VAL A 82 12.87 0.31 1.77
N CYS A 83 11.86 -0.30 1.13
CA CYS A 83 11.76 -0.31 -0.31
C CYS A 83 11.39 1.09 -0.83
N PRO A 84 11.79 1.44 -2.07
CA PRO A 84 11.46 2.73 -2.64
C PRO A 84 9.95 2.99 -2.66
N ILE A 85 9.56 4.26 -2.55
CA ILE A 85 8.17 4.67 -2.77
C ILE A 85 7.77 4.22 -4.18
N PRO A 86 6.63 3.52 -4.34
CA PRO A 86 6.12 3.18 -5.65
C PRO A 86 5.97 4.42 -6.52
N LYS A 87 6.52 4.37 -7.72
CA LYS A 87 6.40 5.48 -8.67
C LYS A 87 4.94 5.71 -9.03
N ALA A 88 4.56 6.97 -9.13
CA ALA A 88 3.25 7.34 -9.64
C ALA A 88 3.09 6.78 -11.07
N VAL A 89 1.91 6.22 -11.31
CA VAL A 89 1.48 5.78 -12.64
C VAL A 89 0.66 6.92 -13.24
N ASN A 90 0.79 7.14 -14.54
CA ASN A 90 -0.02 8.14 -15.22
C ASN A 90 -1.51 7.83 -14.98
N PRO A 91 -2.32 8.82 -14.58
CA PRO A 91 -3.74 8.61 -14.37
C PRO A 91 -4.42 8.24 -15.69
N ARG A 92 -5.33 7.27 -15.61
CA ARG A 92 -6.13 6.83 -16.77
C ARG A 92 -7.16 7.86 -17.20
N PHE A 93 -7.67 8.62 -16.23
CA PHE A 93 -8.64 9.69 -16.44
C PHE A 93 -8.01 11.03 -16.06
N GLN A 94 -8.38 12.07 -16.81
CA GLN A 94 -7.92 13.44 -16.56
C GLN A 94 -9.05 14.28 -15.97
N GLU A 95 -8.71 15.43 -15.42
CA GLU A 95 -9.68 16.42 -14.98
C GLU A 95 -10.59 16.83 -16.13
N GLY A 96 -11.90 16.86 -15.90
CA GLY A 96 -12.91 17.11 -16.91
C GLY A 96 -13.42 15.86 -17.62
N ASP A 97 -12.78 14.70 -17.49
CA ASP A 97 -13.29 13.47 -18.10
C ASP A 97 -14.63 13.06 -17.47
N HIS A 98 -15.56 12.68 -18.34
CA HIS A 98 -16.82 12.10 -17.93
C HIS A 98 -16.64 10.60 -17.67
N VAL A 99 -17.06 10.17 -16.49
CA VAL A 99 -16.90 8.78 -16.05
C VAL A 99 -18.21 8.22 -15.52
N GLN A 100 -18.32 6.90 -15.64
CA GLN A 100 -19.41 6.13 -15.04
C GLN A 100 -18.84 5.23 -13.96
N ILE A 101 -19.56 5.10 -12.83
CA ILE A 101 -19.18 4.17 -11.76
C ILE A 101 -19.50 2.73 -12.18
N VAL A 102 -18.59 1.80 -11.87
CA VAL A 102 -18.71 0.37 -12.18
C VAL A 102 -18.56 -0.44 -10.88
N LEU A 103 -19.48 -0.26 -9.94
CA LEU A 103 -19.51 -1.05 -8.71
C LEU A 103 -20.57 -2.14 -8.83
N LYS A 104 -20.14 -3.39 -8.88
CA LYS A 104 -20.96 -4.59 -9.18
C LYS A 104 -22.16 -4.87 -8.25
N LYS A 105 -22.49 -4.02 -7.28
CA LYS A 105 -23.57 -4.28 -6.30
C LYS A 105 -24.34 -3.07 -5.80
N HIS A 106 -24.22 -1.89 -6.41
CA HIS A 106 -24.88 -0.69 -5.91
C HIS A 106 -25.74 -0.01 -6.95
N LEU A 107 -26.82 0.62 -6.51
CA LEU A 107 -27.73 1.48 -7.31
C LEU A 107 -27.00 2.64 -8.01
N THR A 108 -25.71 2.82 -7.72
CA THR A 108 -24.83 3.86 -8.28
C THR A 108 -24.12 3.46 -9.58
N ASP A 109 -24.31 2.23 -10.06
CA ASP A 109 -23.61 1.70 -11.25
C ASP A 109 -23.86 2.48 -12.54
N GLN A 110 -24.87 3.35 -12.54
CA GLN A 110 -25.22 4.18 -13.70
C GLN A 110 -24.93 5.67 -13.48
N TRP A 111 -24.35 6.03 -12.32
CA TRP A 111 -24.09 7.44 -12.07
C TRP A 111 -22.97 7.95 -12.97
N LEU A 112 -23.30 9.06 -13.62
CA LEU A 112 -22.36 9.80 -14.45
C LEU A 112 -21.77 10.94 -13.62
N GLY A 113 -20.46 11.04 -13.62
CA GLY A 113 -19.75 12.09 -12.92
C GLY A 113 -18.61 12.66 -13.74
N VAL A 114 -18.03 13.73 -13.27
CA VAL A 114 -16.88 14.40 -13.87
C VAL A 114 -15.70 14.29 -12.93
N ILE A 115 -14.54 13.94 -13.48
CA ILE A 115 -13.28 13.93 -12.72
C ILE A 115 -12.89 15.36 -12.39
N GLU A 116 -12.73 15.66 -11.11
CA GLU A 116 -12.22 16.96 -10.64
C GLU A 116 -10.73 16.94 -10.34
N ASN A 117 -10.23 15.82 -9.86
CA ASN A 117 -8.81 15.66 -9.57
C ASN A 117 -8.44 14.17 -9.52
N SER A 118 -7.15 13.92 -9.59
CA SER A 118 -6.58 12.61 -9.38
C SER A 118 -5.32 12.71 -8.52
N PHE A 119 -5.04 11.68 -7.73
CA PHE A 119 -3.82 11.59 -6.96
C PHE A 119 -3.39 10.13 -6.82
N PHE A 120 -2.09 9.90 -6.91
CA PHE A 120 -1.53 8.58 -6.74
C PHE A 120 -1.46 8.20 -5.26
N ARG A 121 -1.93 6.99 -4.91
CA ARG A 121 -1.76 6.41 -3.57
C ARG A 121 -0.69 5.32 -3.58
N PRO A 122 0.50 5.58 -3.05
CA PRO A 122 1.59 4.60 -3.04
C PRO A 122 1.23 3.27 -2.39
N GLY A 123 0.46 3.32 -1.29
CA GLY A 123 0.00 2.12 -0.58
C GLY A 123 -0.92 1.21 -1.36
N LEU A 124 -1.60 1.74 -2.37
CA LEU A 124 -2.51 1.01 -3.25
C LEU A 124 -1.90 0.77 -4.63
N ARG A 125 -0.75 1.38 -4.93
CA ARG A 125 -0.11 1.41 -6.26
C ARG A 125 -1.10 1.81 -7.36
N SER A 126 -2.04 2.69 -7.04
CA SER A 126 -3.14 3.07 -7.92
C SER A 126 -3.48 4.55 -7.76
N ASN A 127 -4.07 5.10 -8.82
CA ASN A 127 -4.66 6.43 -8.76
C ASN A 127 -6.04 6.36 -8.09
N VAL A 128 -6.36 7.43 -7.37
CA VAL A 128 -7.68 7.69 -6.78
C VAL A 128 -8.19 8.98 -7.39
N TYR A 129 -9.44 8.98 -7.77
CA TYR A 129 -10.08 10.07 -8.49
C TYR A 129 -11.17 10.70 -7.63
N GLY A 130 -11.17 12.02 -7.53
CA GLY A 130 -12.29 12.80 -7.04
C GLY A 130 -13.30 12.99 -8.16
N VAL A 131 -14.53 12.53 -7.94
CA VAL A 131 -15.61 12.57 -8.93
C VAL A 131 -16.77 13.39 -8.38
N ARG A 132 -17.25 14.34 -9.17
CA ARG A 132 -18.44 15.14 -8.88
C ARG A 132 -19.63 14.67 -9.71
N PHE A 133 -20.76 14.54 -9.05
CA PHE A 133 -22.05 14.14 -9.63
C PHE A 133 -23.02 15.32 -9.59
N ALA A 134 -23.11 16.07 -10.68
CA ALA A 134 -24.00 17.25 -10.77
C ALA A 134 -25.46 16.89 -10.53
N GLU A 135 -25.95 15.80 -11.13
CA GLU A 135 -27.33 15.31 -11.00
C GLU A 135 -27.70 14.84 -9.59
N ARG A 136 -26.72 14.73 -8.69
CA ARG A 136 -26.89 14.30 -7.29
C ARG A 136 -26.57 15.42 -6.30
N GLY A 137 -26.97 16.64 -6.61
CA GLY A 137 -26.74 17.80 -5.74
C GLY A 137 -25.26 18.14 -5.58
N ASN A 138 -24.47 17.97 -6.64
CA ASN A 138 -23.02 18.20 -6.62
C ASN A 138 -22.25 17.31 -5.63
N LEU A 139 -22.75 16.09 -5.39
CA LEU A 139 -22.06 15.13 -4.55
C LEU A 139 -20.63 14.91 -5.04
N TYR A 140 -19.66 15.04 -4.13
CA TYR A 140 -18.25 14.76 -4.38
C TYR A 140 -17.83 13.49 -3.63
N THR A 141 -17.26 12.52 -4.35
CA THR A 141 -16.81 11.24 -3.77
C THR A 141 -15.52 10.78 -4.44
N ARG A 142 -14.74 9.96 -3.74
CA ARG A 142 -13.48 9.42 -4.24
C ARG A 142 -13.63 7.96 -4.66
N TYR A 143 -13.09 7.63 -5.83
CA TYR A 143 -13.14 6.28 -6.40
C TYR A 143 -11.75 5.81 -6.81
N TYR A 144 -11.54 4.50 -6.72
CA TYR A 144 -10.37 3.86 -7.31
C TYR A 144 -10.54 3.76 -8.83
N GLU A 145 -9.43 3.70 -9.54
CA GLU A 145 -9.43 3.59 -11.00
C GLU A 145 -10.24 2.40 -11.50
N SER A 146 -10.18 1.26 -10.81
CA SER A 146 -10.95 0.05 -11.13
C SER A 146 -12.46 0.20 -10.99
N ASN A 147 -12.93 1.22 -10.28
CA ASN A 147 -14.35 1.49 -10.07
C ASN A 147 -14.94 2.46 -11.11
N LEU A 148 -14.12 2.90 -12.06
CA LEU A 148 -14.50 3.89 -13.06
C LEU A 148 -14.30 3.35 -14.47
N LYS A 149 -15.21 3.72 -15.36
CA LYS A 149 -15.04 3.59 -16.81
C LYS A 149 -15.36 4.93 -17.48
N LYS A 150 -14.80 5.17 -18.67
CA LYS A 150 -15.15 6.35 -19.46
C LYS A 150 -16.64 6.30 -19.79
N ALA A 151 -17.34 7.41 -19.60
CA ALA A 151 -18.72 7.53 -20.02
C ALA A 151 -18.81 7.44 -21.56
N PRO A 152 -19.92 6.92 -22.10
CA PRO A 152 -20.15 6.87 -23.53
C PRO A 152 -20.20 8.26 -24.17
#